data_151654993b0e1b42883ea726b7202d43
#
_entry.id   151654993b0e1b42883ea726b7202d43
#
_cell.length_a   1.000
_cell.length_b   1.000
_cell.length_c   1.000
_cell.angle_alpha   90.00
_cell.angle_beta   90.00
_cell.angle_gamma   90.00
#
_symmetry.space_group_name_H-M   'P 1'
#
loop_
_entity.id
_entity.type
_entity.pdbx_description
1 polymer ?
#
loop_
_entity_poly.entity_id
_entity_poly.type
_entity_poly.pdbx_seq_one_letter_code
_entity_poly.pdbx_strand_id
1 'polypeptide(L)'
;MNCDAALNCQQRFEGGSIYAPNAGTAVLVAGQFRTYDYYVNQLGWPLADSTCDSGSVCSQTFERGLIYIRGTEPPAVTFGDVYAYYAARTSTLGLPYGVPGCSDRGCSQLFERGKVYSSPRLGTFTMTGAINAFYHDTAQAGLGWPTSEEQCGLAGGGCVQHLEAGRAYWAPVVGPSTIGGGILSAWSSSGAERGALGYPISQEFCHLGLCYQRFQSGAYLVWSPGAGTQLTAGAIGAKFERYATYLGGPMTSQETCGLRSGGCVQQFARGRMYWAPGVGAWPIRGGMETQWRSAGAENGYLGYPTSAEYCRPDGTGCVQYFQRGQLVWGTGLGIEGGYAP
;
A
#
# COMPACT_ATOMS: atom_id res chain seq x y z
N MET A 1 -27.61 0.01 -48.00
CA MET A 1 -26.42 -0.79 -47.61
C MET A 1 -25.19 0.05 -47.87
N ASN A 2 -24.35 0.21 -46.92
CA ASN A 2 -23.07 0.95 -47.01
C ASN A 2 -21.94 -0.05 -46.84
N CYS A 3 -20.97 -0.08 -47.75
CA CYS A 3 -19.82 -0.98 -47.71
C CYS A 3 -18.51 -0.17 -47.66
N ASP A 4 -17.51 -0.69 -46.96
CA ASP A 4 -16.15 -0.16 -46.96
C ASP A 4 -15.33 -0.74 -48.14
N ALA A 5 -14.07 -0.29 -48.26
CA ALA A 5 -13.17 -0.75 -49.32
C ALA A 5 -12.78 -2.25 -49.20
N ALA A 6 -12.97 -2.87 -48.05
CA ALA A 6 -12.73 -4.28 -47.77
C ALA A 6 -14.01 -5.13 -47.98
N LEU A 7 -15.07 -4.54 -48.54
CA LEU A 7 -16.38 -5.18 -48.79
C LEU A 7 -17.14 -5.58 -47.52
N ASN A 8 -16.82 -5.01 -46.38
CA ASN A 8 -17.67 -5.13 -45.20
C ASN A 8 -18.86 -4.17 -45.33
N CYS A 9 -20.06 -4.70 -45.23
CA CYS A 9 -21.29 -3.95 -45.53
C CYS A 9 -22.16 -3.81 -44.27
N GLN A 10 -22.83 -2.67 -44.15
CA GLN A 10 -23.80 -2.39 -43.08
C GLN A 10 -25.12 -1.92 -43.64
N GLN A 11 -26.22 -2.39 -43.07
CA GLN A 11 -27.54 -1.86 -43.32
C GLN A 11 -28.28 -1.63 -42.01
N ARG A 12 -28.80 -0.40 -41.81
CA ARG A 12 -29.56 0.00 -40.63
C ARG A 12 -31.04 -0.28 -40.82
N PHE A 13 -31.70 -0.71 -39.73
CA PHE A 13 -33.12 -0.93 -39.60
C PHE A 13 -33.63 -0.24 -38.34
N GLU A 14 -34.92 -0.08 -38.17
CA GLU A 14 -35.54 0.54 -37.00
C GLU A 14 -35.19 -0.18 -35.68
N GLY A 15 -35.13 -1.51 -35.71
CA GLY A 15 -34.81 -2.34 -34.52
C GLY A 15 -33.36 -2.76 -34.38
N GLY A 16 -32.45 -2.30 -35.28
CA GLY A 16 -31.03 -2.71 -35.19
C GLY A 16 -30.28 -2.53 -36.50
N SER A 17 -29.16 -3.20 -36.65
CA SER A 17 -28.36 -3.19 -37.89
C SER A 17 -27.89 -4.59 -38.26
N ILE A 18 -27.83 -4.85 -39.56
CA ILE A 18 -27.16 -6.03 -40.12
C ILE A 18 -25.77 -5.61 -40.58
N TYR A 19 -24.79 -6.39 -40.20
CA TYR A 19 -23.40 -6.27 -40.62
C TYR A 19 -23.03 -7.52 -41.41
N ALA A 20 -22.41 -7.34 -42.55
CA ALA A 20 -21.89 -8.41 -43.38
C ALA A 20 -20.38 -8.19 -43.55
N PRO A 21 -19.55 -8.71 -42.64
CA PRO A 21 -18.10 -8.70 -42.80
C PRO A 21 -17.72 -9.55 -44.03
N ASN A 22 -16.54 -9.33 -44.58
CA ASN A 22 -16.05 -9.90 -45.84
C ASN A 22 -16.14 -11.45 -45.94
N ALA A 23 -16.36 -12.16 -44.85
CA ALA A 23 -16.57 -13.61 -44.81
C ALA A 23 -17.99 -14.06 -45.20
N GLY A 24 -18.88 -13.16 -45.58
CA GLY A 24 -20.25 -13.48 -46.05
C GLY A 24 -21.27 -13.79 -44.94
N THR A 25 -20.93 -13.59 -43.69
CA THR A 25 -21.85 -13.79 -42.57
C THR A 25 -22.53 -12.47 -42.21
N ALA A 26 -23.86 -12.44 -42.21
CA ALA A 26 -24.63 -11.31 -41.70
C ALA A 26 -24.80 -11.45 -40.19
N VAL A 27 -24.50 -10.39 -39.46
CA VAL A 27 -24.57 -10.37 -37.98
C VAL A 27 -25.55 -9.28 -37.54
N LEU A 28 -26.53 -9.64 -36.73
CA LEU A 28 -27.52 -8.73 -36.14
C LEU A 28 -27.10 -8.28 -34.76
N VAL A 29 -26.93 -6.98 -34.56
CA VAL A 29 -26.60 -6.37 -33.26
C VAL A 29 -27.88 -5.78 -32.66
N ALA A 30 -28.77 -6.63 -32.14
CA ALA A 30 -30.02 -6.21 -31.54
C ALA A 30 -29.79 -5.76 -30.07
N GLY A 31 -30.39 -4.63 -29.67
CA GLY A 31 -30.31 -4.12 -28.30
C GLY A 31 -28.96 -3.52 -27.89
N GLN A 32 -27.89 -3.84 -28.58
CA GLN A 32 -26.51 -3.38 -28.32
C GLN A 32 -26.09 -2.24 -29.28
N PHE A 33 -26.95 -1.87 -30.20
CA PHE A 33 -26.67 -1.01 -31.33
C PHE A 33 -26.04 0.34 -30.95
N ARG A 34 -26.62 1.05 -29.94
CA ARG A 34 -26.10 2.35 -29.53
C ARG A 34 -24.72 2.23 -28.90
N THR A 35 -24.47 1.18 -28.10
CA THR A 35 -23.19 0.89 -27.51
C THR A 35 -22.15 0.55 -28.58
N TYR A 36 -22.50 -0.28 -29.53
CA TYR A 36 -21.62 -0.61 -30.66
C TYR A 36 -21.27 0.63 -31.49
N ASP A 37 -22.24 1.45 -31.89
CA ASP A 37 -21.98 2.67 -32.67
C ASP A 37 -20.98 3.61 -31.96
N TYR A 38 -21.02 3.67 -30.64
CA TYR A 38 -20.08 4.50 -29.85
C TYR A 38 -18.66 3.91 -29.81
N TYR A 39 -18.54 2.58 -29.76
CA TYR A 39 -17.26 1.88 -29.64
C TYR A 39 -16.80 1.16 -30.90
N VAL A 40 -17.38 1.45 -32.06
CA VAL A 40 -17.10 0.75 -33.33
C VAL A 40 -15.60 0.76 -33.69
N ASN A 41 -14.92 1.86 -33.47
CA ASN A 41 -13.49 1.99 -33.75
C ASN A 41 -12.60 1.11 -32.84
N GLN A 42 -13.04 0.86 -31.61
CA GLN A 42 -12.34 0.01 -30.64
C GLN A 42 -12.69 -1.48 -30.88
N LEU A 43 -13.94 -1.78 -31.16
CA LEU A 43 -14.45 -3.15 -31.29
C LEU A 43 -14.14 -3.81 -32.61
N GLY A 44 -14.17 -3.04 -33.72
CA GLY A 44 -14.14 -3.60 -35.07
C GLY A 44 -15.48 -4.21 -35.48
N TRP A 45 -15.48 -5.07 -36.49
CA TRP A 45 -16.70 -5.70 -37.01
C TRP A 45 -17.19 -6.82 -36.08
N PRO A 46 -18.53 -7.02 -35.99
CA PRO A 46 -19.08 -8.16 -35.25
C PRO A 46 -18.73 -9.48 -35.98
N LEU A 47 -18.35 -10.49 -35.19
CA LEU A 47 -17.94 -11.81 -35.71
C LEU A 47 -19.06 -12.86 -35.65
N ALA A 48 -20.07 -12.66 -34.79
CA ALA A 48 -21.21 -13.55 -34.64
C ALA A 48 -22.42 -12.79 -34.10
N ASP A 49 -23.58 -13.41 -34.17
CA ASP A 49 -24.80 -12.92 -33.53
C ASP A 49 -24.64 -12.90 -31.99
N SER A 50 -25.45 -12.06 -31.35
CA SER A 50 -25.55 -12.05 -29.90
C SER A 50 -26.10 -13.41 -29.38
N THR A 51 -25.43 -13.96 -28.40
CA THR A 51 -25.86 -15.17 -27.68
C THR A 51 -26.19 -14.85 -26.25
N CYS A 52 -27.27 -15.44 -25.72
CA CYS A 52 -27.69 -15.26 -24.33
C CYS A 52 -27.63 -16.59 -23.59
N ASP A 53 -27.19 -16.53 -22.31
CA ASP A 53 -27.29 -17.66 -21.40
C ASP A 53 -28.69 -17.74 -20.73
N SER A 54 -28.91 -18.80 -19.96
CA SER A 54 -30.14 -18.99 -19.18
C SER A 54 -30.37 -17.95 -18.08
N GLY A 55 -29.33 -17.19 -17.71
CA GLY A 55 -29.35 -16.13 -16.70
C GLY A 55 -29.62 -14.74 -17.22
N SER A 56 -30.05 -14.61 -18.51
CA SER A 56 -30.28 -13.31 -19.17
C SER A 56 -29.02 -12.47 -19.37
N VAL A 57 -27.85 -13.08 -19.40
CA VAL A 57 -26.60 -12.44 -19.80
C VAL A 57 -26.39 -12.70 -21.28
N CYS A 58 -26.42 -11.66 -22.06
CA CYS A 58 -26.18 -11.73 -23.51
C CYS A 58 -24.77 -11.22 -23.83
N SER A 59 -24.08 -11.85 -24.75
CA SER A 59 -22.77 -11.41 -25.22
C SER A 59 -22.68 -11.41 -26.73
N GLN A 60 -21.89 -10.50 -27.28
CA GLN A 60 -21.58 -10.46 -28.71
C GLN A 60 -20.09 -10.16 -28.89
N THR A 61 -19.44 -10.99 -29.70
CA THR A 61 -18.01 -10.92 -30.00
C THR A 61 -17.74 -10.11 -31.23
N PHE A 62 -16.69 -9.30 -31.18
CA PHE A 62 -16.19 -8.45 -32.25
C PHE A 62 -14.71 -8.78 -32.53
N GLU A 63 -14.15 -8.26 -33.64
CA GLU A 63 -12.74 -8.46 -34.00
C GLU A 63 -11.75 -8.12 -32.88
N ARG A 64 -12.03 -7.06 -32.11
CA ARG A 64 -11.12 -6.52 -31.09
C ARG A 64 -11.78 -6.34 -29.73
N GLY A 65 -12.93 -6.98 -29.50
CA GLY A 65 -13.63 -6.80 -28.22
C GLY A 65 -14.90 -7.61 -28.09
N LEU A 66 -15.64 -7.27 -27.03
CA LEU A 66 -16.83 -7.98 -26.62
C LEU A 66 -17.80 -6.99 -25.95
N ILE A 67 -19.10 -7.16 -26.19
CA ILE A 67 -20.16 -6.47 -25.45
C ILE A 67 -20.93 -7.51 -24.62
N TYR A 68 -21.16 -7.19 -23.35
CA TYR A 68 -22.05 -7.92 -22.45
C TYR A 68 -23.26 -7.06 -22.07
N ILE A 69 -24.44 -7.69 -22.00
CA ILE A 69 -25.66 -7.10 -21.43
C ILE A 69 -26.17 -8.01 -20.32
N ARG A 70 -26.48 -7.44 -19.17
CA ARG A 70 -27.08 -8.14 -18.03
C ARG A 70 -28.44 -7.54 -17.75
N GLY A 71 -29.50 -8.21 -18.14
CA GLY A 71 -30.85 -7.73 -17.91
C GLY A 71 -31.04 -6.26 -18.31
N THR A 72 -31.31 -5.38 -17.33
CA THR A 72 -31.52 -3.93 -17.54
C THR A 72 -30.28 -3.08 -17.21
N GLU A 73 -29.14 -3.69 -16.83
CA GLU A 73 -27.90 -2.96 -16.54
C GLU A 73 -27.34 -2.30 -17.81
N PRO A 74 -26.60 -1.20 -17.66
CA PRO A 74 -25.83 -0.65 -18.77
C PRO A 74 -24.89 -1.69 -19.38
N PRO A 75 -24.77 -1.78 -20.72
CA PRO A 75 -23.87 -2.71 -21.36
C PRO A 75 -22.42 -2.53 -20.91
N ALA A 76 -21.74 -3.63 -20.63
CA ALA A 76 -20.31 -3.64 -20.41
C ALA A 76 -19.59 -3.93 -21.72
N VAL A 77 -18.54 -3.17 -22.01
CA VAL A 77 -17.71 -3.33 -23.21
C VAL A 77 -16.29 -3.60 -22.78
N THR A 78 -15.62 -4.55 -23.42
CA THR A 78 -14.18 -4.76 -23.25
C THR A 78 -13.50 -4.79 -24.60
N PHE A 79 -12.34 -4.15 -24.76
CA PHE A 79 -11.63 -4.03 -26.02
C PHE A 79 -10.11 -3.91 -25.82
N GLY A 80 -9.38 -4.01 -26.92
CA GLY A 80 -7.94 -3.84 -26.99
C GLY A 80 -7.19 -4.89 -26.13
N ASP A 81 -6.08 -4.49 -25.52
CA ASP A 81 -5.24 -5.39 -24.73
C ASP A 81 -5.95 -5.95 -23.49
N VAL A 82 -6.89 -5.18 -22.91
CA VAL A 82 -7.75 -5.65 -21.81
C VAL A 82 -8.59 -6.83 -22.27
N TYR A 83 -9.22 -6.72 -23.47
CA TYR A 83 -9.98 -7.82 -24.05
C TYR A 83 -9.11 -9.02 -24.40
N ALA A 84 -7.98 -8.80 -25.07
CA ALA A 84 -7.06 -9.86 -25.45
C ALA A 84 -6.59 -10.68 -24.23
N TYR A 85 -6.30 -9.99 -23.13
CA TYR A 85 -5.94 -10.63 -21.87
C TYR A 85 -7.12 -11.36 -21.21
N TYR A 86 -8.30 -10.72 -21.19
CA TYR A 86 -9.53 -11.25 -20.59
C TYR A 86 -10.04 -12.50 -21.31
N ALA A 87 -9.97 -12.55 -22.65
CA ALA A 87 -10.50 -13.64 -23.46
C ALA A 87 -9.96 -15.04 -23.05
N ALA A 88 -8.72 -15.08 -22.56
CA ALA A 88 -8.12 -16.32 -22.04
C ALA A 88 -8.41 -16.59 -20.55
N ARG A 89 -9.14 -15.70 -19.86
CA ARG A 89 -9.32 -15.70 -18.38
C ARG A 89 -10.76 -15.44 -17.93
N THR A 90 -11.73 -15.66 -18.80
CA THR A 90 -13.16 -15.40 -18.52
C THR A 90 -13.65 -16.15 -17.28
N SER A 91 -13.25 -17.42 -17.10
CA SER A 91 -13.61 -18.23 -15.94
C SER A 91 -12.98 -17.74 -14.62
N THR A 92 -11.82 -17.10 -14.69
CA THR A 92 -11.10 -16.58 -13.52
C THR A 92 -11.62 -15.20 -13.11
N LEU A 93 -11.86 -14.33 -14.09
CA LEU A 93 -12.23 -12.93 -13.85
C LEU A 93 -13.73 -12.71 -13.70
N GLY A 94 -14.56 -13.60 -14.30
CA GLY A 94 -15.99 -13.38 -14.41
C GLY A 94 -16.33 -12.31 -15.43
N LEU A 95 -17.52 -11.73 -15.36
CA LEU A 95 -18.00 -10.76 -16.34
C LEU A 95 -17.40 -9.36 -16.09
N PRO A 96 -17.18 -8.56 -17.15
CA PRO A 96 -16.71 -7.18 -17.01
C PRO A 96 -17.80 -6.26 -16.47
N TYR A 97 -17.37 -5.17 -15.82
CA TYR A 97 -18.22 -4.02 -15.49
C TYR A 97 -17.83 -2.81 -16.32
N GLY A 98 -18.84 -2.08 -16.82
CA GLY A 98 -18.66 -0.83 -17.56
C GLY A 98 -17.77 -0.97 -18.78
N VAL A 99 -16.84 -0.03 -18.95
CA VAL A 99 -15.91 0.04 -20.07
C VAL A 99 -14.49 0.24 -19.56
N PRO A 100 -13.44 -0.11 -20.33
CA PRO A 100 -12.07 0.21 -19.95
C PRO A 100 -11.89 1.72 -19.77
N GLY A 101 -11.43 2.14 -18.59
CA GLY A 101 -10.95 3.50 -18.35
C GLY A 101 -9.52 3.63 -18.87
N CYS A 102 -9.31 4.46 -19.88
CA CYS A 102 -8.01 4.63 -20.52
C CYS A 102 -7.43 6.03 -20.28
N SER A 103 -6.11 6.11 -20.17
CA SER A 103 -5.30 7.32 -20.07
C SER A 103 -3.98 7.13 -20.80
N ASP A 104 -3.08 8.11 -20.77
CA ASP A 104 -1.73 8.00 -21.34
C ASP A 104 -0.90 6.86 -20.69
N ARG A 105 -1.28 6.43 -19.51
CA ARG A 105 -0.64 5.32 -18.78
C ARG A 105 -1.03 3.95 -19.32
N GLY A 106 -2.22 3.84 -19.89
CA GLY A 106 -2.84 2.60 -20.35
C GLY A 106 -4.31 2.53 -19.97
N CYS A 107 -4.87 1.34 -20.02
CA CYS A 107 -6.28 1.08 -19.74
C CYS A 107 -6.45 0.18 -18.52
N SER A 108 -7.55 0.36 -17.77
CA SER A 108 -7.93 -0.59 -16.74
C SER A 108 -9.42 -0.83 -16.73
N GLN A 109 -9.86 -2.03 -16.34
CA GLN A 109 -11.27 -2.41 -16.28
C GLN A 109 -11.55 -3.32 -15.09
N LEU A 110 -12.68 -3.09 -14.44
CA LEU A 110 -13.19 -3.91 -13.35
C LEU A 110 -13.95 -5.12 -13.90
N PHE A 111 -13.77 -6.26 -13.22
CA PHE A 111 -14.46 -7.52 -13.45
C PHE A 111 -15.04 -8.03 -12.13
N GLU A 112 -15.89 -9.07 -12.16
CA GLU A 112 -16.53 -9.63 -10.97
C GLU A 112 -15.51 -10.07 -9.90
N ARG A 113 -14.36 -10.60 -10.32
CA ARG A 113 -13.34 -11.18 -9.43
C ARG A 113 -12.00 -10.48 -9.46
N GLY A 114 -11.95 -9.25 -9.96
CA GLY A 114 -10.71 -8.50 -9.97
C GLY A 114 -10.72 -7.31 -10.92
N LYS A 115 -9.54 -6.77 -11.14
CA LYS A 115 -9.33 -5.64 -12.06
C LYS A 115 -8.14 -5.93 -12.96
N VAL A 116 -8.30 -5.70 -14.26
CA VAL A 116 -7.22 -5.79 -15.26
C VAL A 116 -6.61 -4.41 -15.44
N TYR A 117 -5.30 -4.36 -15.49
CA TYR A 117 -4.49 -3.19 -15.81
C TYR A 117 -3.66 -3.52 -17.05
N SER A 118 -3.74 -2.72 -18.08
CA SER A 118 -2.98 -2.87 -19.31
C SER A 118 -2.22 -1.61 -19.63
N SER A 119 -0.90 -1.69 -19.66
CA SER A 119 -0.03 -0.58 -19.98
C SER A 119 0.93 -0.95 -21.11
N PRO A 120 1.12 -0.09 -22.12
CA PRO A 120 2.09 -0.32 -23.20
C PRO A 120 3.54 -0.51 -22.68
N ARG A 121 3.84 0.04 -21.50
CA ARG A 121 5.18 -0.03 -20.90
C ARG A 121 5.37 -1.21 -19.95
N LEU A 122 4.32 -1.59 -19.23
CA LEU A 122 4.41 -2.56 -18.13
C LEU A 122 3.92 -3.95 -18.53
N GLY A 123 3.05 -4.02 -19.54
CA GLY A 123 2.29 -5.23 -19.88
C GLY A 123 0.87 -5.21 -19.32
N THR A 124 0.21 -6.36 -19.38
CA THR A 124 -1.16 -6.53 -18.89
C THR A 124 -1.19 -7.54 -17.74
N PHE A 125 -1.74 -7.12 -16.61
CA PHE A 125 -1.78 -7.90 -15.37
C PHE A 125 -3.14 -7.77 -14.69
N THR A 126 -3.51 -8.76 -13.88
CA THR A 126 -4.68 -8.68 -12.99
C THR A 126 -4.29 -8.41 -11.55
N MET A 127 -5.22 -7.76 -10.84
CA MET A 127 -5.27 -7.79 -9.39
C MET A 127 -6.55 -8.49 -8.96
N THR A 128 -6.45 -9.48 -8.07
CA THR A 128 -7.58 -10.29 -7.61
C THR A 128 -7.62 -10.41 -6.09
N GLY A 129 -8.68 -11.00 -5.55
CA GLY A 129 -8.78 -11.37 -4.14
C GLY A 129 -8.54 -10.21 -3.16
N ALA A 130 -7.88 -10.52 -2.07
CA ALA A 130 -7.66 -9.59 -0.98
C ALA A 130 -6.71 -8.43 -1.33
N ILE A 131 -5.73 -8.66 -2.21
CA ILE A 131 -4.84 -7.62 -2.69
C ILE A 131 -5.63 -6.60 -3.52
N ASN A 132 -6.50 -7.07 -4.44
CA ASN A 132 -7.35 -6.17 -5.22
C ASN A 132 -8.35 -5.39 -4.36
N ALA A 133 -9.00 -6.06 -3.40
CA ALA A 133 -9.97 -5.42 -2.51
C ALA A 133 -9.34 -4.30 -1.66
N PHE A 134 -8.08 -4.47 -1.29
CA PHE A 134 -7.32 -3.51 -0.52
C PHE A 134 -6.71 -2.39 -1.37
N TYR A 135 -6.27 -2.72 -2.60
CA TYR A 135 -5.63 -1.77 -3.49
C TYR A 135 -6.68 -0.80 -4.08
N HIS A 136 -6.51 0.48 -3.80
CA HIS A 136 -7.31 1.55 -4.38
C HIS A 136 -6.41 2.44 -5.24
N ASP A 137 -6.81 2.71 -6.47
CA ASP A 137 -6.05 3.52 -7.42
C ASP A 137 -5.64 4.89 -6.85
N THR A 138 -6.49 5.49 -6.02
CA THR A 138 -6.24 6.79 -5.40
C THR A 138 -5.41 6.70 -4.13
N ALA A 139 -5.64 5.70 -3.28
CA ALA A 139 -4.94 5.53 -2.01
C ALA A 139 -3.50 5.01 -2.21
N GLN A 140 -3.26 4.26 -3.28
CA GLN A 140 -1.98 3.65 -3.60
C GLN A 140 -1.29 4.29 -4.83
N ALA A 141 -1.69 5.50 -5.20
CA ALA A 141 -1.16 6.24 -6.36
C ALA A 141 0.37 6.34 -6.37
N GLY A 142 1.00 6.42 -5.19
CA GLY A 142 2.45 6.45 -5.04
C GLY A 142 3.17 5.14 -5.41
N LEU A 143 2.50 4.00 -5.43
CA LEU A 143 3.09 2.70 -5.75
C LEU A 143 2.91 2.28 -7.20
N GLY A 144 2.00 2.92 -7.91
CA GLY A 144 1.77 2.67 -9.34
C GLY A 144 1.03 1.36 -9.63
N TRP A 145 0.96 0.99 -10.91
CA TRP A 145 0.24 -0.18 -11.41
C TRP A 145 1.00 -1.49 -11.20
N PRO A 146 0.31 -2.65 -11.27
CA PRO A 146 0.96 -3.94 -11.19
C PRO A 146 1.95 -4.14 -12.34
N THR A 147 3.07 -4.77 -12.02
CA THR A 147 4.16 -5.14 -12.94
C THR A 147 4.37 -6.65 -13.01
N SER A 148 3.58 -7.41 -12.27
CA SER A 148 3.55 -8.88 -12.28
C SER A 148 2.14 -9.37 -12.00
N GLU A 149 1.90 -10.66 -12.23
CA GLU A 149 0.78 -11.37 -11.60
C GLU A 149 1.03 -11.57 -10.11
N GLU A 150 -0.03 -11.87 -9.37
CA GLU A 150 0.06 -12.30 -7.98
C GLU A 150 0.79 -13.64 -7.88
N GLN A 151 1.77 -13.72 -6.99
CA GLN A 151 2.57 -14.91 -6.72
C GLN A 151 2.30 -15.37 -5.28
N CYS A 152 1.77 -16.57 -5.12
CA CYS A 152 1.48 -17.17 -3.83
C CYS A 152 2.45 -18.30 -3.46
N GLY A 153 2.37 -18.78 -2.23
CA GLY A 153 3.28 -19.80 -1.69
C GLY A 153 4.45 -19.20 -0.90
N LEU A 154 4.34 -17.95 -0.50
CA LEU A 154 5.28 -17.32 0.43
C LEU A 154 5.16 -17.94 1.83
N ALA A 155 6.07 -17.59 2.74
CA ALA A 155 6.03 -18.06 4.13
C ALA A 155 4.64 -17.83 4.76
N GLY A 156 4.13 -18.85 5.47
CA GLY A 156 2.81 -18.78 6.08
C GLY A 156 1.62 -18.72 5.10
N GLY A 157 1.82 -19.11 3.83
CA GLY A 157 0.78 -19.12 2.81
C GLY A 157 0.46 -17.75 2.21
N GLY A 158 1.38 -16.81 2.32
CA GLY A 158 1.19 -15.46 1.78
C GLY A 158 1.34 -15.36 0.26
N CYS A 159 0.91 -14.22 -0.26
CA CYS A 159 1.01 -13.82 -1.66
C CYS A 159 1.64 -12.45 -1.79
N VAL A 160 2.26 -12.18 -2.94
CA VAL A 160 2.84 -10.90 -3.31
C VAL A 160 2.47 -10.52 -4.74
N GLN A 161 2.25 -9.25 -4.98
CA GLN A 161 2.16 -8.65 -6.30
C GLN A 161 3.11 -7.46 -6.40
N HIS A 162 3.92 -7.44 -7.44
CA HIS A 162 4.85 -6.35 -7.69
C HIS A 162 4.12 -5.18 -8.33
N LEU A 163 4.46 -3.97 -7.89
CA LEU A 163 3.97 -2.69 -8.38
C LEU A 163 5.15 -1.86 -8.89
N GLU A 164 4.90 -0.75 -9.61
CA GLU A 164 5.96 0.10 -10.17
C GLU A 164 6.94 0.63 -9.12
N ALA A 165 6.45 1.04 -7.97
CA ALA A 165 7.27 1.65 -6.90
C ALA A 165 7.25 0.85 -5.58
N GLY A 166 6.75 -0.40 -5.60
CA GLY A 166 6.66 -1.19 -4.38
C GLY A 166 6.09 -2.57 -4.60
N ARG A 167 5.51 -3.12 -3.54
CA ARG A 167 4.86 -4.44 -3.55
C ARG A 167 3.60 -4.42 -2.68
N ALA A 168 2.59 -5.16 -3.10
CA ALA A 168 1.44 -5.51 -2.28
C ALA A 168 1.61 -6.95 -1.78
N TYR A 169 1.36 -7.16 -0.50
CA TYR A 169 1.41 -8.47 0.16
C TYR A 169 0.06 -8.80 0.77
N TRP A 170 -0.23 -10.06 0.85
CA TRP A 170 -1.32 -10.61 1.65
C TRP A 170 -0.83 -11.87 2.37
N ALA A 171 -1.25 -12.05 3.61
CA ALA A 171 -1.05 -13.31 4.31
C ALA A 171 -2.24 -13.60 5.23
N PRO A 172 -2.60 -14.90 5.50
CA PRO A 172 -3.84 -15.27 6.19
C PRO A 172 -4.06 -14.61 7.55
N VAL A 173 -3.00 -14.44 8.34
CA VAL A 173 -3.10 -13.91 9.71
C VAL A 173 -2.93 -12.39 9.76
N VAL A 174 -2.37 -11.79 8.71
CA VAL A 174 -1.95 -10.38 8.67
C VAL A 174 -2.91 -9.52 7.86
N GLY A 175 -3.52 -10.11 6.84
CA GLY A 175 -4.28 -9.39 5.83
C GLY A 175 -3.39 -8.70 4.78
N PRO A 176 -3.97 -7.80 3.97
CA PRO A 176 -3.26 -7.12 2.92
C PRO A 176 -2.46 -5.92 3.45
N SER A 177 -1.29 -5.68 2.86
CA SER A 177 -0.43 -4.53 3.13
C SER A 177 0.37 -4.15 1.89
N THR A 178 0.85 -2.92 1.84
CA THR A 178 1.78 -2.46 0.81
C THR A 178 3.08 -2.00 1.46
N ILE A 179 4.16 -2.08 0.71
CA ILE A 179 5.49 -1.66 1.16
C ILE A 179 6.28 -1.10 -0.03
N GLY A 180 7.02 -0.01 0.17
CA GLY A 180 7.75 0.65 -0.90
C GLY A 180 9.07 1.28 -0.45
N GLY A 181 9.76 1.91 -1.39
CA GLY A 181 10.92 2.76 -1.15
C GLY A 181 12.03 2.15 -0.31
N GLY A 182 12.60 2.96 0.58
CA GLY A 182 13.69 2.57 1.46
C GLY A 182 13.30 1.51 2.49
N ILE A 183 12.02 1.51 2.93
CA ILE A 183 11.51 0.50 3.87
C ILE A 183 11.47 -0.87 3.21
N LEU A 184 10.98 -0.97 1.96
CA LEU A 184 11.01 -2.22 1.18
C LEU A 184 12.44 -2.73 0.99
N SER A 185 13.39 -1.84 0.66
CA SER A 185 14.78 -2.21 0.47
C SER A 185 15.41 -2.81 1.74
N ALA A 186 15.23 -2.14 2.88
CA ALA A 186 15.73 -2.61 4.18
C ALA A 186 15.08 -3.93 4.61
N TRP A 187 13.77 -4.04 4.45
CA TRP A 187 13.02 -5.26 4.78
C TRP A 187 13.43 -6.44 3.91
N SER A 188 13.58 -6.23 2.60
CA SER A 188 14.05 -7.27 1.67
C SER A 188 15.45 -7.76 2.04
N SER A 189 16.36 -6.83 2.40
CA SER A 189 17.72 -7.16 2.84
C SER A 189 17.76 -7.92 4.17
N SER A 190 16.73 -7.78 5.02
CA SER A 190 16.59 -8.51 6.29
C SER A 190 15.92 -9.88 6.18
N GLY A 191 15.70 -10.37 4.95
CA GLY A 191 15.08 -11.67 4.67
C GLY A 191 13.58 -11.62 4.39
N ALA A 192 13.02 -10.43 4.24
CA ALA A 192 11.62 -10.19 3.91
C ALA A 192 10.66 -10.92 4.88
N GLU A 193 9.60 -11.55 4.38
CA GLU A 193 8.62 -12.28 5.19
C GLU A 193 9.19 -13.51 5.93
N ARG A 194 10.34 -13.99 5.49
CA ARG A 194 11.07 -15.12 6.15
C ARG A 194 12.07 -14.63 7.18
N GLY A 195 12.38 -13.34 7.17
CA GLY A 195 13.29 -12.72 8.13
C GLY A 195 12.63 -12.52 9.50
N ALA A 196 13.41 -12.04 10.46
CA ALA A 196 12.97 -11.81 11.84
C ALA A 196 11.82 -10.80 11.98
N LEU A 197 11.59 -9.97 10.99
CA LEU A 197 10.51 -8.97 10.99
C LEU A 197 9.13 -9.58 10.66
N GLY A 198 9.09 -10.61 9.82
CA GLY A 198 7.87 -11.13 9.26
C GLY A 198 7.22 -10.14 8.27
N TYR A 199 5.92 -10.31 8.00
CA TYR A 199 5.17 -9.42 7.11
C TYR A 199 4.94 -8.04 7.71
N PRO A 200 4.80 -6.98 6.86
CA PRO A 200 4.26 -5.70 7.32
C PRO A 200 2.80 -5.88 7.76
N ILE A 201 2.46 -5.29 8.92
CA ILE A 201 1.12 -5.37 9.53
C ILE A 201 0.41 -4.00 9.60
N SER A 202 1.02 -2.97 9.04
CA SER A 202 0.42 -1.65 8.86
C SER A 202 0.72 -1.14 7.46
N GLN A 203 0.05 -0.06 7.08
CA GLN A 203 0.51 0.76 5.97
C GLN A 203 1.71 1.59 6.40
N GLU A 204 2.48 2.05 5.42
CA GLU A 204 3.51 3.07 5.66
C GLU A 204 2.82 4.38 6.06
N PHE A 205 3.23 4.93 7.19
CA PHE A 205 2.79 6.24 7.66
C PHE A 205 3.93 7.23 7.50
N CYS A 206 3.67 8.36 6.83
CA CYS A 206 4.66 9.41 6.62
C CYS A 206 4.16 10.74 7.22
N HIS A 207 5.00 11.38 8.03
CA HIS A 207 4.73 12.68 8.61
C HIS A 207 6.05 13.45 8.87
N LEU A 208 6.12 14.72 8.44
CA LEU A 208 7.28 15.61 8.61
C LEU A 208 8.62 14.99 8.15
N GLY A 209 8.61 14.26 7.02
CA GLY A 209 9.80 13.61 6.47
C GLY A 209 10.22 12.32 7.18
N LEU A 210 9.45 11.85 8.13
CA LEU A 210 9.62 10.58 8.81
C LEU A 210 8.58 9.60 8.29
N CYS A 211 9.01 8.48 7.68
CA CYS A 211 8.11 7.40 7.24
C CYS A 211 8.41 6.14 8.06
N TYR A 212 7.38 5.43 8.49
CA TYR A 212 7.57 4.18 9.23
C TYR A 212 6.46 3.17 8.96
N GLN A 213 6.82 1.91 9.15
CA GLN A 213 5.92 0.78 8.98
C GLN A 213 6.17 -0.27 10.05
N ARG A 214 5.10 -0.85 10.58
CA ARG A 214 5.14 -1.88 11.62
C ARG A 214 5.10 -3.27 11.01
N PHE A 215 5.82 -4.21 11.64
CA PHE A 215 5.97 -5.60 11.20
C PHE A 215 5.42 -6.60 12.24
N GLN A 216 5.22 -7.87 11.83
CA GLN A 216 4.67 -8.94 12.69
C GLN A 216 5.46 -9.13 13.99
N SER A 217 6.77 -8.95 13.98
CA SER A 217 7.61 -8.98 15.17
C SER A 217 7.29 -7.91 16.20
N GLY A 218 6.45 -6.92 15.84
CA GLY A 218 6.20 -5.72 16.63
C GLY A 218 7.23 -4.61 16.43
N ALA A 219 8.28 -4.85 15.65
CA ALA A 219 9.29 -3.87 15.29
C ALA A 219 8.78 -2.87 14.23
N TYR A 220 9.48 -1.76 14.11
CA TYR A 220 9.29 -0.76 13.05
C TYR A 220 10.55 -0.62 12.21
N LEU A 221 10.39 -0.54 10.90
CA LEU A 221 11.35 0.09 10.02
C LEU A 221 10.94 1.55 9.83
N VAL A 222 11.91 2.43 10.01
CA VAL A 222 11.70 3.87 10.03
C VAL A 222 12.69 4.51 9.07
N TRP A 223 12.18 5.17 8.05
CA TRP A 223 12.98 5.93 7.10
C TRP A 223 12.97 7.41 7.44
N SER A 224 14.15 8.05 7.33
CA SER A 224 14.30 9.50 7.41
C SER A 224 15.43 9.97 6.48
N PRO A 225 15.38 11.23 5.97
CA PRO A 225 16.39 11.74 5.03
C PRO A 225 17.83 11.70 5.57
N GLY A 226 18.02 11.90 6.88
CA GLY A 226 19.35 11.99 7.48
C GLY A 226 19.98 10.65 7.87
N ALA A 227 19.17 9.62 8.09
CA ALA A 227 19.63 8.32 8.57
C ALA A 227 19.31 7.15 7.64
N GLY A 228 18.52 7.37 6.58
CA GLY A 228 17.98 6.28 5.78
C GLY A 228 16.97 5.44 6.56
N THR A 229 16.90 4.14 6.26
CA THR A 229 15.98 3.22 6.95
C THR A 229 16.69 2.55 8.12
N GLN A 230 16.13 2.73 9.31
CA GLN A 230 16.63 2.18 10.56
C GLN A 230 15.57 1.30 11.24
N LEU A 231 16.00 0.30 11.98
CA LEU A 231 15.16 -0.59 12.78
C LEU A 231 14.99 -0.04 14.20
N THR A 232 13.76 -0.09 14.73
CA THR A 232 13.51 0.03 16.15
C THR A 232 12.60 -1.13 16.60
N ALA A 233 12.98 -1.81 17.66
CA ALA A 233 12.35 -3.06 18.10
C ALA A 233 12.27 -3.16 19.62
N GLY A 234 11.81 -4.30 20.13
CA GLY A 234 11.75 -4.58 21.56
C GLY A 234 10.90 -3.56 22.32
N ALA A 235 11.30 -3.29 23.56
CA ALA A 235 10.59 -2.35 24.42
C ALA A 235 10.69 -0.89 23.95
N ILE A 236 11.81 -0.52 23.31
CA ILE A 236 12.00 0.81 22.70
C ILE A 236 11.09 0.93 21.49
N GLY A 237 11.06 -0.07 20.59
CA GLY A 237 10.16 -0.11 19.43
C GLY A 237 8.69 -0.05 19.83
N ALA A 238 8.28 -0.74 20.88
CA ALA A 238 6.90 -0.72 21.38
C ALA A 238 6.44 0.68 21.86
N LYS A 239 7.37 1.60 22.13
CA LYS A 239 7.09 3.00 22.51
C LYS A 239 7.34 3.99 21.37
N PHE A 240 7.94 3.55 20.26
CA PHE A 240 8.38 4.43 19.18
C PHE A 240 7.26 5.32 18.65
N GLU A 241 6.13 4.75 18.26
CA GLU A 241 5.02 5.49 17.63
C GLU A 241 4.51 6.64 18.53
N ARG A 242 4.42 6.40 19.83
CA ARG A 242 4.02 7.41 20.81
C ARG A 242 4.97 8.62 20.85
N TYR A 243 6.26 8.39 20.61
CA TYR A 243 7.31 9.41 20.74
C TYR A 243 7.97 9.78 19.40
N ALA A 244 7.45 9.30 18.26
CA ALA A 244 8.02 9.55 16.94
C ALA A 244 8.13 11.05 16.62
N THR A 245 7.08 11.81 16.86
CA THR A 245 7.11 13.29 16.65
C THR A 245 7.99 14.02 17.67
N TYR A 246 8.17 13.47 18.86
CA TYR A 246 8.98 14.06 19.92
C TYR A 246 10.48 13.83 19.68
N LEU A 247 10.89 12.61 19.35
CA LEU A 247 12.28 12.20 19.18
C LEU A 247 12.78 12.26 17.73
N GLY A 248 11.88 12.22 16.74
CA GLY A 248 12.23 11.99 15.33
C GLY A 248 12.55 10.52 15.07
N GLY A 249 13.12 10.23 13.90
CA GLY A 249 13.53 8.89 13.51
C GLY A 249 14.75 8.38 14.27
N PRO A 250 14.91 7.05 14.40
CA PRO A 250 16.13 6.47 14.95
C PRO A 250 17.33 6.78 14.04
N MET A 251 18.47 7.02 14.64
CA MET A 251 19.75 7.29 13.96
C MET A 251 20.63 6.04 13.86
N THR A 252 20.24 4.97 14.55
CA THR A 252 20.92 3.67 14.55
C THR A 252 19.92 2.55 14.39
N SER A 253 20.29 1.47 13.71
CA SER A 253 19.39 0.33 13.42
C SER A 253 19.15 -0.59 14.62
N GLN A 254 19.82 -0.43 15.72
CA GLN A 254 19.66 -1.29 16.87
C GLN A 254 19.88 -0.50 18.15
N GLU A 255 19.25 -0.94 19.20
CA GLU A 255 19.56 -0.51 20.55
C GLU A 255 20.92 -1.04 21.00
N THR A 256 21.66 -0.24 21.76
CA THR A 256 22.89 -0.67 22.42
C THR A 256 22.53 -1.10 23.82
N CYS A 257 22.77 -2.37 24.14
CA CYS A 257 22.47 -2.96 25.43
C CYS A 257 23.77 -3.19 26.26
N GLY A 258 23.60 -3.60 27.52
CA GLY A 258 24.71 -3.78 28.48
C GLY A 258 24.93 -2.55 29.36
N LEU A 259 24.00 -1.60 29.37
CA LEU A 259 23.99 -0.51 30.32
C LEU A 259 23.72 -1.04 31.77
N ARG A 260 23.81 -0.18 32.77
CA ARG A 260 23.53 -0.54 34.18
C ARG A 260 22.25 -1.36 34.29
N SER A 261 22.27 -2.41 35.09
CA SER A 261 21.15 -3.32 35.35
C SER A 261 20.55 -3.96 34.08
N GLY A 262 21.36 -4.15 33.03
CA GLY A 262 20.93 -4.75 31.78
C GLY A 262 20.11 -3.83 30.87
N GLY A 263 20.19 -2.53 31.04
CA GLY A 263 19.48 -1.55 30.25
C GLY A 263 20.00 -1.43 28.82
N CYS A 264 19.17 -0.81 27.98
CA CYS A 264 19.45 -0.54 26.55
C CYS A 264 19.15 0.93 26.22
N VAL A 265 19.78 1.43 25.16
CA VAL A 265 19.54 2.76 24.63
C VAL A 265 19.52 2.72 23.09
N GLN A 266 18.64 3.50 22.48
CA GLN A 266 18.66 3.80 21.06
C GLN A 266 18.71 5.31 20.85
N GLN A 267 19.57 5.74 19.91
CA GLN A 267 19.69 7.14 19.54
C GLN A 267 18.66 7.52 18.47
N PHE A 268 18.03 8.66 18.66
CA PHE A 268 17.08 9.27 17.74
C PHE A 268 17.58 10.67 17.33
N ALA A 269 16.97 11.24 16.29
CA ALA A 269 17.38 12.52 15.73
C ALA A 269 17.39 13.69 16.75
N ARG A 270 16.50 13.65 17.74
CA ARG A 270 16.34 14.74 18.73
C ARG A 270 16.52 14.29 20.17
N GLY A 271 17.14 13.14 20.42
CA GLY A 271 17.39 12.63 21.77
C GLY A 271 17.62 11.14 21.79
N ARG A 272 17.36 10.50 22.91
CA ARG A 272 17.51 9.05 23.09
C ARG A 272 16.30 8.47 23.79
N MET A 273 16.11 7.17 23.59
CA MET A 273 15.17 6.38 24.39
C MET A 273 15.95 5.33 25.14
N TYR A 274 15.78 5.31 26.45
CA TYR A 274 16.40 4.35 27.35
C TYR A 274 15.37 3.36 27.85
N TRP A 275 15.75 2.11 27.92
CA TRP A 275 14.97 1.03 28.53
C TRP A 275 15.79 0.36 29.65
N ALA A 276 15.13 -0.03 30.70
CA ALA A 276 15.71 -0.93 31.72
C ALA A 276 14.64 -1.86 32.31
N PRO A 277 15.03 -3.08 32.77
CA PRO A 277 14.11 -3.99 33.45
C PRO A 277 13.41 -3.32 34.63
N GLY A 278 12.08 -3.51 34.72
CA GLY A 278 11.27 -2.91 35.81
C GLY A 278 11.00 -1.41 35.68
N VAL A 279 11.64 -0.74 34.70
CA VAL A 279 11.47 0.72 34.46
C VAL A 279 10.65 1.00 33.21
N GLY A 280 10.84 0.20 32.17
CA GLY A 280 10.26 0.42 30.84
C GLY A 280 11.10 1.33 29.96
N ALA A 281 10.56 1.69 28.79
CA ALA A 281 11.24 2.54 27.82
C ALA A 281 10.73 3.99 27.91
N TRP A 282 11.68 4.95 28.05
CA TRP A 282 11.37 6.36 28.21
C TRP A 282 12.31 7.25 27.39
N PRO A 283 11.78 8.29 26.73
CA PRO A 283 12.58 9.24 25.98
C PRO A 283 13.24 10.27 26.89
N ILE A 284 14.39 10.76 26.45
CA ILE A 284 15.05 11.93 27.05
C ILE A 284 15.71 12.74 25.91
N ARG A 285 15.67 14.06 26.00
CA ARG A 285 16.24 14.96 24.98
C ARG A 285 16.66 16.31 25.52
N GLY A 286 17.40 17.07 24.71
CA GLY A 286 17.70 18.48 24.93
C GLY A 286 18.46 18.73 26.24
N GLY A 287 18.09 19.80 26.91
CA GLY A 287 18.73 20.20 28.20
C GLY A 287 18.59 19.17 29.28
N MET A 288 17.42 18.47 29.36
CA MET A 288 17.22 17.38 30.35
C MET A 288 18.22 16.25 30.13
N GLU A 289 18.45 15.84 28.88
CA GLU A 289 19.44 14.82 28.55
C GLU A 289 20.87 15.28 28.91
N THR A 290 21.20 16.52 28.55
CA THR A 290 22.53 17.09 28.83
C THR A 290 22.81 17.09 30.35
N GLN A 291 21.87 17.59 31.13
CA GLN A 291 22.01 17.64 32.61
C GLN A 291 22.05 16.24 33.22
N TRP A 292 21.19 15.33 32.79
CA TRP A 292 21.20 13.96 33.29
C TRP A 292 22.51 13.22 32.98
N ARG A 293 23.05 13.42 31.76
CA ARG A 293 24.34 12.83 31.38
C ARG A 293 25.50 13.41 32.20
N SER A 294 25.50 14.71 32.48
CA SER A 294 26.52 15.33 33.37
C SER A 294 26.43 14.84 34.82
N ALA A 295 25.23 14.41 35.22
CA ALA A 295 24.99 13.80 36.55
C ALA A 295 25.34 12.30 36.61
N GLY A 296 25.99 11.74 35.55
CA GLY A 296 26.40 10.35 35.46
C GLY A 296 25.43 9.41 34.76
N ALA A 297 24.43 9.97 34.11
CA ALA A 297 23.40 9.22 33.35
C ALA A 297 22.74 8.11 34.20
N GLU A 298 22.54 6.91 33.65
CA GLU A 298 21.95 5.76 34.34
C GLU A 298 22.81 5.27 35.53
N ASN A 299 24.10 5.59 35.51
CA ASN A 299 25.04 5.26 36.60
C ASN A 299 25.04 6.31 37.73
N GLY A 300 24.54 7.51 37.43
CA GLY A 300 24.46 8.62 38.37
C GLY A 300 23.39 8.43 39.46
N TYR A 301 23.24 9.45 40.28
CA TYR A 301 22.33 9.43 41.44
C TYR A 301 20.86 9.36 41.05
N LEU A 302 20.48 9.82 39.85
CA LEU A 302 19.09 9.77 39.35
C LEU A 302 18.65 8.40 38.83
N GLY A 303 19.58 7.62 38.27
CA GLY A 303 19.23 6.38 37.58
C GLY A 303 18.52 6.62 36.25
N TYR A 304 17.77 5.65 35.77
CA TYR A 304 17.04 5.74 34.50
C TYR A 304 15.85 6.69 34.54
N PRO A 305 15.48 7.34 33.41
CA PRO A 305 14.22 8.07 33.32
C PRO A 305 13.03 7.10 33.47
N THR A 306 12.00 7.56 34.20
CA THR A 306 10.74 6.82 34.47
C THR A 306 9.52 7.50 33.86
N SER A 307 9.71 8.63 33.20
CA SER A 307 8.69 9.36 32.45
C SER A 307 9.30 10.01 31.21
N ALA A 308 8.43 10.46 30.29
CA ALA A 308 8.81 11.50 29.36
C ALA A 308 8.87 12.85 30.07
N GLU A 309 9.48 13.85 29.42
CA GLU A 309 9.44 15.24 29.85
C GLU A 309 7.99 15.76 29.84
N TYR A 310 7.56 16.37 30.89
CA TYR A 310 6.27 17.02 31.06
C TYR A 310 6.45 18.52 31.18
N CYS A 311 5.96 19.28 30.20
CA CYS A 311 6.10 20.74 30.22
C CYS A 311 4.75 21.41 30.52
N ARG A 312 4.82 22.56 31.21
CA ARG A 312 3.66 23.41 31.44
C ARG A 312 3.17 23.99 30.11
N PRO A 313 1.85 24.16 29.91
CA PRO A 313 1.29 24.72 28.68
C PRO A 313 1.78 26.14 28.36
N ASP A 314 2.11 26.91 29.38
CA ASP A 314 2.65 28.28 29.27
C ASP A 314 4.15 28.33 28.91
N GLY A 315 4.80 27.17 28.79
CA GLY A 315 6.22 27.07 28.44
C GLY A 315 7.18 27.52 29.53
N THR A 316 6.72 27.78 30.75
CA THR A 316 7.53 28.32 31.85
C THR A 316 8.39 27.28 32.55
N GLY A 317 8.15 26.00 32.31
CA GLY A 317 8.97 24.95 32.92
C GLY A 317 8.56 23.55 32.50
N CYS A 318 9.49 22.63 32.65
CA CYS A 318 9.29 21.20 32.37
C CYS A 318 9.86 20.36 33.54
N VAL A 319 9.31 19.16 33.76
CA VAL A 319 9.80 18.19 34.73
C VAL A 319 9.94 16.83 34.04
N GLN A 320 10.97 16.10 34.40
CA GLN A 320 11.14 14.70 34.04
C GLN A 320 11.51 13.88 35.26
N TYR A 321 10.84 12.74 35.47
CA TYR A 321 11.06 11.86 36.60
C TYR A 321 12.05 10.76 36.25
N PHE A 322 12.81 10.36 37.25
CA PHE A 322 13.83 9.32 37.21
C PHE A 322 13.60 8.33 38.37
N GLN A 323 14.34 7.22 38.39
CA GLN A 323 14.19 6.20 39.45
C GLN A 323 14.40 6.75 40.88
N ARG A 324 15.23 7.77 41.04
CA ARG A 324 15.64 8.27 42.34
C ARG A 324 15.56 9.79 42.47
N GLY A 325 14.71 10.43 41.64
CA GLY A 325 14.52 11.87 41.73
C GLY A 325 13.88 12.44 40.46
N GLN A 326 14.09 13.72 40.26
CA GLN A 326 13.54 14.45 39.09
C GLN A 326 14.53 15.53 38.64
N LEU A 327 14.42 15.90 37.37
CA LEU A 327 15.00 17.14 36.86
C LEU A 327 13.86 18.10 36.55
N VAL A 328 14.07 19.36 36.92
CA VAL A 328 13.13 20.46 36.68
C VAL A 328 13.86 21.54 35.90
N TRP A 329 13.23 22.02 34.84
CA TRP A 329 13.66 23.21 34.12
C TRP A 329 12.61 24.30 34.25
N GLY A 330 13.03 25.54 34.48
CA GLY A 330 12.14 26.70 34.52
C GLY A 330 12.81 27.96 34.02
N THR A 331 12.02 28.90 33.51
CA THR A 331 12.51 30.22 33.09
C THR A 331 13.11 30.93 34.28
N GLY A 332 14.43 31.20 34.22
CA GLY A 332 15.19 31.87 35.31
C GLY A 332 15.90 30.95 36.30
N LEU A 333 15.65 29.66 36.28
CA LEU A 333 16.25 28.71 37.27
C LEU A 333 17.26 27.75 36.64
N GLY A 334 17.31 27.65 35.31
CA GLY A 334 18.09 26.58 34.67
C GLY A 334 17.47 25.19 34.91
N ILE A 335 18.29 24.12 34.72
CA ILE A 335 17.87 22.75 35.03
C ILE A 335 18.41 22.35 36.41
N GLU A 336 17.52 22.04 37.34
CA GLU A 336 17.87 21.65 38.70
C GLU A 336 17.49 20.17 38.91
N GLY A 337 18.36 19.44 39.63
CA GLY A 337 18.12 18.07 40.06
C GLY A 337 17.65 18.05 41.53
N GLY A 338 16.56 17.33 41.78
CA GLY A 338 16.03 17.08 43.13
C GLY A 338 15.86 15.59 43.41
N TYR A 339 16.08 15.19 44.66
CA TYR A 339 15.73 13.85 45.12
C TYR A 339 14.19 13.74 45.23
N ALA A 340 13.64 12.58 44.85
CA ALA A 340 12.27 12.27 45.26
C ALA A 340 12.24 12.13 46.80
N PRO A 341 11.19 12.61 47.47
CA PRO A 341 11.03 12.42 48.91
C PRO A 341 10.86 10.95 49.29
#